data_0879347b68087043eeca7ce991077f62
#
_entry.id   0879347b68087043eeca7ce991077f62
#
_cell.length_a   1.000
_cell.length_b   1.000
_cell.length_c   1.000
_cell.angle_alpha   90.00
_cell.angle_beta   90.00
_cell.angle_gamma   90.00
#
_symmetry.space_group_name_H-M   'P 1'
#
loop_
_entity.id
_entity.type
_entity.pdbx_description
1 polymer ?
#
loop_
_entity_poly.entity_id
_entity_poly.type
_entity_poly.pdbx_seq_one_letter_code
_entity_poly.pdbx_strand_id
1 'polypeptide(L)'
;MAVLRKLARPLLAAPFVTGGLRTLRRPDTALTEAAQPVIRAVGDRIPALAVDPPRLVRATGAIQVTAGLLFATGRAPRLAALTLAATLVPASLATHAYWTEEDPQERARQRAHFLTDLSALGGLLIAAADTHGKPSLAHRSRHALRRSPAGLLSPGTALARVRGGARR
;
A
#
# COMPACT_ATOMS: atom_id res chain seq x y z
N MET A 1 -24.25 -6.15 -2.28
CA MET A 1 -22.86 -5.56 -2.37
C MET A 1 -21.88 -6.14 -1.32
N ALA A 2 -22.29 -6.48 -0.08
CA ALA A 2 -21.39 -7.01 0.94
C ALA A 2 -20.84 -8.42 0.64
N VAL A 3 -21.63 -9.30 0.04
CA VAL A 3 -21.23 -10.68 -0.29
C VAL A 3 -20.15 -10.69 -1.37
N LEU A 4 -20.31 -9.88 -2.42
CA LEU A 4 -19.29 -9.77 -3.49
C LEU A 4 -17.92 -9.37 -2.96
N ARG A 5 -17.87 -8.41 -2.04
CA ARG A 5 -16.59 -7.98 -1.41
C ARG A 5 -15.98 -9.08 -0.55
N LYS A 6 -16.80 -9.88 0.15
CA LYS A 6 -16.30 -10.98 0.99
C LYS A 6 -15.68 -12.10 0.15
N LEU A 7 -16.14 -12.29 -1.09
CA LEU A 7 -15.58 -13.27 -2.02
C LEU A 7 -14.41 -12.70 -2.83
N ALA A 8 -14.52 -11.46 -3.33
CA ALA A 8 -13.49 -10.86 -4.16
C ALA A 8 -12.15 -10.65 -3.43
N ARG A 9 -12.19 -10.31 -2.13
CA ARG A 9 -10.97 -10.09 -1.34
C ARG A 9 -10.10 -11.34 -1.18
N PRO A 10 -10.61 -12.49 -0.72
CA PRO A 10 -9.77 -13.69 -0.63
C PRO A 10 -9.31 -14.17 -2.02
N LEU A 11 -10.11 -14.04 -3.07
CA LEU A 11 -9.69 -14.38 -4.42
C LEU A 11 -8.52 -13.51 -4.90
N LEU A 12 -8.58 -12.19 -4.67
CA LEU A 12 -7.48 -11.30 -5.02
C LEU A 12 -6.26 -11.48 -4.11
N ALA A 13 -6.45 -11.88 -2.85
CA ALA A 13 -5.35 -12.15 -1.91
C ALA A 13 -4.63 -13.46 -2.18
N ALA A 14 -5.30 -14.46 -2.74
CA ALA A 14 -4.78 -15.82 -2.89
C ALA A 14 -3.41 -15.89 -3.59
N PRO A 15 -3.17 -15.24 -4.74
CA PRO A 15 -1.87 -15.28 -5.39
C PRO A 15 -0.75 -14.68 -4.52
N PHE A 16 -1.03 -13.64 -3.73
CA PHE A 16 -0.05 -13.01 -2.84
C PHE A 16 0.29 -13.90 -1.65
N VAL A 17 -0.70 -14.55 -1.05
CA VAL A 17 -0.48 -15.48 0.06
C VAL A 17 0.30 -16.71 -0.42
N THR A 18 -0.08 -17.29 -1.53
CA THR A 18 0.59 -18.48 -2.08
C THR A 18 1.99 -18.14 -2.61
N GLY A 19 2.15 -17.03 -3.32
CA GLY A 19 3.42 -16.52 -3.80
C GLY A 19 4.37 -16.14 -2.65
N GLY A 20 3.87 -15.38 -1.68
CA GLY A 20 4.64 -15.01 -0.50
C GLY A 20 5.09 -16.21 0.33
N LEU A 21 4.24 -17.24 0.47
CA LEU A 21 4.60 -18.47 1.16
C LEU A 21 5.67 -19.27 0.40
N ARG A 22 5.61 -19.27 -0.94
CA ARG A 22 6.67 -19.86 -1.79
C ARG A 22 7.99 -19.12 -1.57
N THR A 23 7.97 -17.79 -1.60
CA THR A 23 9.15 -16.94 -1.41
C THR A 23 9.77 -17.11 -0.02
N LEU A 24 8.95 -17.30 1.03
CA LEU A 24 9.44 -17.63 2.37
C LEU A 24 10.19 -18.96 2.43
N ARG A 25 9.65 -19.98 1.75
CA ARG A 25 10.24 -21.32 1.74
C ARG A 25 11.47 -21.41 0.84
N ARG A 26 11.39 -20.78 -0.32
CA ARG A 26 12.45 -20.77 -1.35
C ARG A 26 12.52 -19.37 -1.95
N PRO A 27 13.47 -18.51 -1.49
CA PRO A 27 13.68 -17.20 -2.09
C PRO A 27 13.96 -17.33 -3.58
N ASP A 28 13.25 -16.53 -4.37
CA ASP A 28 13.44 -16.49 -5.81
C ASP A 28 14.80 -15.87 -6.14
N THR A 29 15.59 -16.54 -7.00
CA THR A 29 16.92 -16.08 -7.40
C THR A 29 16.84 -14.80 -8.21
N ALA A 30 15.87 -14.67 -9.12
CA ALA A 30 15.68 -13.47 -9.93
C ALA A 30 15.34 -12.25 -9.06
N LEU A 31 14.47 -12.39 -8.06
CA LEU A 31 14.18 -11.34 -7.09
C LEU A 31 15.40 -11.01 -6.23
N THR A 32 16.20 -11.99 -5.87
CA THR A 32 17.40 -11.82 -5.07
C THR A 32 18.46 -11.04 -5.84
N GLU A 33 18.67 -11.38 -7.11
CA GLU A 33 19.59 -10.70 -8.01
C GLU A 33 19.13 -9.26 -8.31
N ALA A 34 17.86 -9.06 -8.60
CA ALA A 34 17.29 -7.72 -8.84
C ALA A 34 17.34 -6.81 -7.60
N ALA A 35 17.30 -7.36 -6.39
CA ALA A 35 17.42 -6.60 -5.15
C ALA A 35 18.87 -6.16 -4.86
N GLN A 36 19.89 -6.85 -5.37
CA GLN A 36 21.29 -6.59 -5.07
C GLN A 36 21.76 -5.14 -5.32
N PRO A 37 21.47 -4.51 -6.50
CA PRO A 37 21.95 -3.15 -6.74
C PRO A 37 21.31 -2.13 -5.81
N VAL A 38 20.03 -2.32 -5.46
CA VAL A 38 19.32 -1.45 -4.52
C VAL A 38 19.90 -1.59 -3.11
N ILE A 39 20.18 -2.82 -2.67
CA ILE A 39 20.76 -3.09 -1.34
C ILE A 39 22.16 -2.51 -1.23
N ARG A 40 22.98 -2.65 -2.27
CA ARG A 40 24.32 -2.04 -2.32
C ARG A 40 24.23 -0.51 -2.22
N ALA A 41 23.41 0.13 -3.04
CA ALA A 41 23.24 1.58 -3.03
C ALA A 41 22.73 2.12 -1.68
N VAL A 42 21.89 1.37 -0.96
CA VAL A 42 21.41 1.73 0.37
C VAL A 42 22.46 1.44 1.43
N GLY A 43 23.13 0.29 1.37
CA GLY A 43 24.17 -0.13 2.30
C GLY A 43 25.39 0.81 2.30
N ASP A 44 25.76 1.31 1.11
CA ASP A 44 26.85 2.29 0.95
C ASP A 44 26.54 3.63 1.63
N ARG A 45 25.24 4.01 1.69
CA ARG A 45 24.80 5.25 2.33
C ARG A 45 24.47 5.07 3.81
N ILE A 46 23.95 3.92 4.19
CA ILE A 46 23.50 3.63 5.57
C ILE A 46 23.93 2.19 5.90
N PRO A 47 25.15 2.00 6.44
CA PRO A 47 25.70 0.66 6.74
C PRO A 47 24.82 -0.17 7.67
N ALA A 48 24.05 0.48 8.55
CA ALA A 48 23.10 -0.20 9.45
C ALA A 48 21.93 -0.87 8.72
N LEU A 49 21.68 -0.53 7.45
CA LEU A 49 20.65 -1.11 6.59
C LEU A 49 21.20 -2.09 5.55
N ALA A 50 22.48 -2.46 5.65
CA ALA A 50 23.08 -3.52 4.83
C ALA A 50 22.44 -4.86 5.19
N VAL A 51 21.38 -5.23 4.49
CA VAL A 51 20.63 -6.49 4.69
C VAL A 51 21.07 -7.51 3.65
N ASP A 52 21.24 -8.75 4.07
CA ASP A 52 21.47 -9.89 3.18
C ASP A 52 20.32 -10.04 2.17
N PRO A 53 20.60 -10.06 0.84
CA PRO A 53 19.56 -10.13 -0.19
C PRO A 53 18.51 -11.22 0.00
N PRO A 54 18.86 -12.50 0.32
CA PRO A 54 17.88 -13.53 0.60
C PRO A 54 16.97 -13.23 1.80
N ARG A 55 17.49 -12.52 2.82
CA ARG A 55 16.68 -12.12 3.98
C ARG A 55 15.66 -11.06 3.59
N LEU A 56 16.04 -10.10 2.74
CA LEU A 56 15.12 -9.09 2.23
C LEU A 56 13.99 -9.73 1.41
N VAL A 57 14.33 -10.66 0.52
CA VAL A 57 13.35 -11.38 -0.30
C VAL A 57 12.40 -12.20 0.59
N ARG A 58 12.90 -12.88 1.63
CA ARG A 58 12.04 -13.54 2.62
C ARG A 58 11.15 -12.57 3.39
N ALA A 59 11.68 -11.42 3.81
CA ALA A 59 10.88 -10.39 4.47
C ALA A 59 9.75 -9.89 3.57
N THR A 60 10.01 -9.69 2.27
CA THR A 60 8.96 -9.36 1.29
C THR A 60 7.90 -10.45 1.21
N GLY A 61 8.29 -11.73 1.20
CA GLY A 61 7.36 -12.86 1.27
C GLY A 61 6.50 -12.85 2.54
N ALA A 62 7.10 -12.55 3.71
CA ALA A 62 6.36 -12.42 4.96
C ALA A 62 5.36 -11.27 4.93
N ILE A 63 5.76 -10.12 4.38
CA ILE A 63 4.90 -8.95 4.18
C ILE A 63 3.72 -9.31 3.26
N GLN A 64 3.97 -10.01 2.14
CA GLN A 64 2.92 -10.43 1.21
C GLN A 64 1.90 -11.37 1.87
N VAL A 65 2.36 -12.37 2.64
CA VAL A 65 1.47 -13.29 3.36
C VAL A 65 0.64 -12.52 4.38
N THR A 66 1.28 -11.71 5.20
CA THR A 66 0.58 -10.95 6.27
C THR A 66 -0.42 -9.97 5.68
N ALA A 67 -0.01 -9.16 4.70
CA ALA A 67 -0.89 -8.20 4.04
C ALA A 67 -2.01 -8.92 3.28
N GLY A 68 -1.73 -10.05 2.61
CA GLY A 68 -2.73 -10.86 1.93
C GLY A 68 -3.80 -11.39 2.89
N LEU A 69 -3.42 -11.91 4.05
CA LEU A 69 -4.36 -12.37 5.07
C LEU A 69 -5.18 -11.22 5.68
N LEU A 70 -4.55 -10.07 5.95
CA LEU A 70 -5.25 -8.88 6.43
C LEU A 70 -6.26 -8.37 5.38
N PHE A 71 -5.89 -8.41 4.12
CA PHE A 71 -6.76 -8.02 3.01
C PHE A 71 -7.94 -8.99 2.86
N ALA A 72 -7.69 -10.30 2.87
CA ALA A 72 -8.70 -11.35 2.76
C ALA A 72 -9.72 -11.29 3.89
N THR A 73 -9.25 -11.08 5.13
CA THR A 73 -10.12 -10.97 6.32
C THR A 73 -10.80 -9.60 6.45
N GLY A 74 -10.41 -8.63 5.62
CA GLY A 74 -10.95 -7.27 5.64
C GLY A 74 -10.47 -6.42 6.84
N ARG A 75 -9.41 -6.84 7.51
CA ARG A 75 -8.74 -6.05 8.55
C ARG A 75 -7.77 -5.07 7.89
N ALA A 76 -8.00 -3.77 8.06
CA ALA A 76 -7.23 -2.69 7.42
C ALA A 76 -7.05 -2.86 5.89
N PRO A 77 -8.13 -3.10 5.11
CA PRO A 77 -8.05 -3.57 3.73
C PRO A 77 -7.34 -2.57 2.80
N ARG A 78 -7.38 -1.28 3.11
CA ARG A 78 -6.70 -0.24 2.33
C ARG A 78 -5.20 -0.29 2.48
N LEU A 79 -4.72 -0.36 3.74
CA LEU A 79 -3.28 -0.46 4.01
C LEU A 79 -2.74 -1.77 3.46
N ALA A 80 -3.47 -2.87 3.65
CA ALA A 80 -3.10 -4.16 3.10
C ALA A 80 -3.01 -4.13 1.57
N ALA A 81 -4.00 -3.54 0.88
CA ALA A 81 -3.98 -3.40 -0.58
C ALA A 81 -2.80 -2.54 -1.07
N LEU A 82 -2.51 -1.41 -0.40
CA LEU A 82 -1.37 -0.56 -0.74
C LEU A 82 -0.04 -1.30 -0.52
N THR A 83 0.09 -2.03 0.57
CA THR A 83 1.30 -2.83 0.85
C THR A 83 1.50 -3.90 -0.22
N LEU A 84 0.45 -4.63 -0.60
CA LEU A 84 0.51 -5.61 -1.67
C LEU A 84 0.89 -4.98 -3.02
N ALA A 85 0.30 -3.84 -3.37
CA ALA A 85 0.64 -3.09 -4.58
C ALA A 85 2.11 -2.65 -4.58
N ALA A 86 2.60 -2.13 -3.44
CA ALA A 86 3.98 -1.69 -3.30
C ALA A 86 5.00 -2.84 -3.42
N THR A 87 4.65 -4.06 -3.02
CA THR A 87 5.52 -5.24 -3.19
C THR A 87 5.39 -5.86 -4.58
N LEU A 88 4.23 -5.75 -5.23
CA LEU A 88 3.97 -6.33 -6.56
C LEU A 88 4.78 -5.61 -7.65
N VAL A 89 4.81 -4.27 -7.64
CA VAL A 89 5.46 -3.49 -8.71
C VAL A 89 6.93 -3.87 -8.89
N PRO A 90 7.81 -3.79 -7.88
CA PRO A 90 9.21 -4.15 -8.05
C PRO A 90 9.39 -5.64 -8.35
N ALA A 91 8.57 -6.51 -7.79
CA ALA A 91 8.63 -7.95 -8.05
C ALA A 91 8.29 -8.26 -9.52
N SER A 92 7.23 -7.69 -10.06
CA SER A 92 6.82 -7.90 -11.46
C SER A 92 7.85 -7.37 -12.45
N LEU A 93 8.43 -6.19 -12.19
CA LEU A 93 9.50 -5.65 -13.02
C LEU A 93 10.77 -6.47 -12.99
N ALA A 94 11.08 -7.10 -11.85
CA ALA A 94 12.27 -7.94 -11.68
C ALA A 94 12.12 -9.31 -12.35
N THR A 95 10.93 -9.91 -12.30
CA THR A 95 10.71 -11.30 -12.74
C THR A 95 10.13 -11.41 -14.14
N HIS A 96 9.49 -10.36 -14.64
CA HIS A 96 8.78 -10.39 -15.93
C HIS A 96 9.27 -9.29 -16.89
N ALA A 97 10.61 -9.17 -17.02
CA ALA A 97 11.24 -8.22 -17.93
C ALA A 97 11.19 -8.73 -19.39
N TYR A 98 9.97 -8.92 -19.94
CA TYR A 98 9.72 -9.47 -21.28
C TYR A 98 10.40 -8.69 -22.42
N TRP A 99 10.79 -7.43 -22.16
CA TRP A 99 11.49 -6.59 -23.13
C TRP A 99 12.95 -6.94 -23.32
N THR A 100 13.55 -7.71 -22.40
CA THR A 100 14.93 -8.20 -22.49
C THR A 100 15.01 -9.63 -23.01
N GLU A 101 13.88 -10.31 -23.17
CA GLU A 101 13.83 -11.71 -23.59
C GLU A 101 13.96 -11.82 -25.13
N GLU A 102 14.88 -12.65 -25.60
CA GLU A 102 15.15 -12.84 -27.01
C GLU A 102 14.26 -13.92 -27.63
N ASP A 103 13.92 -14.97 -26.88
CA ASP A 103 13.02 -16.02 -27.34
C ASP A 103 11.59 -15.50 -27.47
N PRO A 104 10.98 -15.54 -28.68
CA PRO A 104 9.63 -15.06 -28.89
C PRO A 104 8.57 -15.77 -28.03
N GLN A 105 8.77 -17.05 -27.75
CA GLN A 105 7.83 -17.88 -26.99
C GLN A 105 7.88 -17.52 -25.48
N GLU A 106 9.10 -17.40 -24.95
CA GLU A 106 9.29 -16.98 -23.55
C GLU A 106 8.89 -15.52 -23.34
N ARG A 107 9.18 -14.63 -24.30
CA ARG A 107 8.71 -13.24 -24.31
C ARG A 107 7.19 -13.15 -24.23
N ALA A 108 6.46 -13.95 -25.02
CA ALA A 108 5.00 -13.98 -24.99
C ALA A 108 4.46 -14.46 -23.64
N ARG A 109 5.10 -15.45 -23.05
CA ARG A 109 4.76 -16.00 -21.73
C ARG A 109 4.99 -14.96 -20.61
N GLN A 110 6.17 -14.33 -20.58
CA GLN A 110 6.50 -13.30 -19.59
C GLN A 110 5.58 -12.08 -19.70
N ARG A 111 5.25 -11.68 -20.94
CA ARG A 111 4.27 -10.62 -21.19
C ARG A 111 2.89 -10.96 -20.62
N ALA A 112 2.43 -12.22 -20.77
CA ALA A 112 1.16 -12.65 -20.20
C ALA A 112 1.16 -12.57 -18.66
N HIS A 113 2.25 -12.99 -18.02
CA HIS A 113 2.42 -12.86 -16.56
C HIS A 113 2.44 -11.40 -16.12
N PHE A 114 3.19 -10.55 -16.82
CA PHE A 114 3.24 -9.11 -16.55
C PHE A 114 1.84 -8.44 -16.63
N LEU A 115 1.05 -8.78 -17.67
CA LEU A 115 -0.32 -8.27 -17.80
C LEU A 115 -1.25 -8.79 -16.70
N THR A 116 -1.04 -10.01 -16.23
CA THR A 116 -1.78 -10.56 -15.07
C THR A 116 -1.46 -9.77 -13.80
N ASP A 117 -0.19 -9.48 -13.55
CA ASP A 117 0.25 -8.66 -12.43
C ASP A 117 -0.30 -7.24 -12.51
N LEU A 118 -0.31 -6.65 -13.70
CA LEU A 118 -0.90 -5.32 -13.93
C LEU A 118 -2.40 -5.31 -13.64
N SER A 119 -3.11 -6.38 -13.99
CA SER A 119 -4.53 -6.55 -13.67
C SER A 119 -4.77 -6.67 -12.16
N ALA A 120 -3.92 -7.44 -11.48
CA ALA A 120 -3.94 -7.57 -10.02
C ALA A 120 -3.64 -6.22 -9.33
N LEU A 121 -2.67 -5.46 -9.85
CA LEU A 121 -2.35 -4.12 -9.39
C LEU A 121 -3.58 -3.18 -9.51
N GLY A 122 -4.26 -3.20 -10.66
CA GLY A 122 -5.50 -2.44 -10.86
C GLY A 122 -6.56 -2.80 -9.81
N GLY A 123 -6.77 -4.09 -9.55
CA GLY A 123 -7.69 -4.57 -8.51
C GLY A 123 -7.30 -4.10 -7.11
N LEU A 124 -6.00 -4.13 -6.76
CA LEU A 124 -5.49 -3.62 -5.48
C LEU A 124 -5.67 -2.12 -5.33
N LEU A 125 -5.44 -1.33 -6.39
CA LEU A 125 -5.63 0.12 -6.36
C LEU A 125 -7.10 0.48 -6.16
N ILE A 126 -8.02 -0.21 -6.84
CA ILE A 126 -9.47 -0.06 -6.62
C ILE A 126 -9.84 -0.40 -5.17
N ALA A 127 -9.31 -1.51 -4.63
CA ALA A 127 -9.54 -1.91 -3.25
C ALA A 127 -8.95 -0.92 -2.23
N ALA A 128 -7.81 -0.31 -2.53
CA ALA A 128 -7.20 0.74 -1.72
C ALA A 128 -8.03 2.03 -1.73
N ALA A 129 -8.64 2.37 -2.85
CA ALA A 129 -9.52 3.52 -3.00
C ALA A 129 -10.92 3.31 -2.37
N ASP A 130 -11.36 2.05 -2.16
CA ASP A 130 -12.68 1.75 -1.58
C ASP A 130 -12.81 2.27 -0.14
N THR A 131 -13.63 3.30 0.03
CA THR A 131 -13.86 3.96 1.33
C THR A 131 -14.92 3.27 2.19
N HIS A 132 -15.53 2.15 1.75
CA HIS A 132 -16.64 1.48 2.45
C HIS A 132 -17.82 2.40 2.77
N GLY A 133 -18.02 3.47 1.99
CA GLY A 133 -19.04 4.49 2.27
C GLY A 133 -18.70 5.40 3.46
N LYS A 134 -17.53 5.27 4.08
CA LYS A 134 -17.07 6.22 5.12
C LYS A 134 -16.38 7.41 4.45
N PRO A 135 -16.60 8.65 4.92
CA PRO A 135 -15.95 9.82 4.36
C PRO A 135 -14.43 9.66 4.38
N SER A 136 -13.77 9.99 3.27
CA SER A 136 -12.30 9.89 3.15
C SER A 136 -11.61 10.71 4.24
N LEU A 137 -10.37 10.35 4.62
CA LEU A 137 -9.58 11.12 5.60
C LEU A 137 -9.45 12.58 5.17
N ALA A 138 -9.34 12.87 3.86
CA ALA A 138 -9.33 14.22 3.32
C ALA A 138 -10.65 14.97 3.56
N HIS A 139 -11.79 14.30 3.55
CA HIS A 139 -13.08 14.90 3.90
C HIS A 139 -13.17 15.16 5.40
N ARG A 140 -12.68 14.24 6.24
CA ARG A 140 -12.64 14.42 7.70
C ARG A 140 -11.71 15.56 8.12
N SER A 141 -10.53 15.68 7.51
CA SER A 141 -9.61 16.79 7.82
C SER A 141 -10.16 18.13 7.39
N ARG A 142 -10.81 18.23 6.22
CA ARG A 142 -11.49 19.47 5.79
C ARG A 142 -12.65 19.86 6.72
N HIS A 143 -13.42 18.90 7.21
CA HIS A 143 -14.48 19.18 8.20
C HIS A 143 -13.93 19.51 9.58
N ALA A 144 -12.83 18.91 10.01
CA ALA A 144 -12.16 19.29 11.27
C ALA A 144 -11.61 20.71 11.19
N LEU A 145 -10.98 21.11 10.08
CA LEU A 145 -10.51 22.48 9.85
C LEU A 145 -11.65 23.50 9.78
N ARG A 146 -12.81 23.13 9.22
CA ARG A 146 -13.99 23.99 9.18
C ARG A 146 -14.71 24.10 10.54
N ARG A 147 -14.52 23.13 11.43
CA ARG A 147 -15.08 23.13 12.79
C ARG A 147 -14.13 23.73 13.83
N SER A 148 -12.92 24.12 13.46
CA SER A 148 -12.08 24.93 14.35
C SER A 148 -12.82 26.24 14.62
N PRO A 149 -13.19 26.54 15.87
CA PRO A 149 -13.94 27.73 16.20
C PRO A 149 -13.01 28.96 16.08
N ALA A 150 -12.88 29.48 14.85
CA ALA A 150 -12.32 30.81 14.62
C ALA A 150 -13.25 31.93 15.21
N GLY A 151 -14.22 31.52 16.02
CA GLY A 151 -15.21 32.41 16.65
C GLY A 151 -14.88 32.90 18.06
N LEU A 152 -13.73 32.48 18.65
CA LEU A 152 -13.39 32.90 20.02
C LEU A 152 -12.45 34.12 20.11
N LEU A 153 -12.08 34.69 18.98
CA LEU A 153 -11.31 35.96 18.97
C LEU A 153 -12.01 37.03 18.13
N SER A 154 -13.28 37.32 18.45
CA SER A 154 -13.88 38.59 18.03
C SER A 154 -13.59 39.63 19.13
N PRO A 155 -12.75 40.66 18.86
CA PRO A 155 -12.40 41.69 19.84
C PRO A 155 -13.59 42.60 20.25
N GLY A 156 -14.78 42.35 19.68
CA GLY A 156 -15.96 43.24 19.88
C GLY A 156 -16.79 42.96 21.12
N THR A 157 -16.68 41.82 21.79
CA THR A 157 -17.57 41.46 22.91
C THR A 157 -17.00 41.80 24.28
N ALA A 158 -15.74 42.23 24.39
CA ALA A 158 -15.13 42.65 25.66
C ALA A 158 -15.47 44.11 26.06
N LEU A 159 -15.79 44.96 25.09
CA LEU A 159 -16.08 46.40 25.37
C LEU A 159 -17.55 46.69 25.73
N ALA A 160 -18.49 45.80 25.49
CA ALA A 160 -19.90 45.99 25.82
C ALA A 160 -20.23 45.72 27.30
N ARG A 161 -19.37 45.00 28.03
CA ARG A 161 -19.63 44.60 29.42
C ARG A 161 -19.13 45.64 30.47
N VAL A 162 -18.30 46.60 30.07
CA VAL A 162 -17.76 47.64 30.97
C VAL A 162 -18.66 48.88 31.02
N ARG A 163 -19.59 49.08 30.09
CA ARG A 163 -20.46 50.28 30.01
C ARG A 163 -21.82 50.13 30.66
N GLY A 164 -22.16 48.95 31.19
CA GLY A 164 -23.46 48.66 31.83
C GLY A 164 -23.46 48.75 33.38
N GLY A 165 -22.31 49.01 34.03
CA GLY A 165 -22.17 48.96 35.51
C GLY A 165 -22.12 50.29 36.25
N ALA A 166 -22.33 51.43 35.59
CA ALA A 166 -22.21 52.73 36.23
C ALA A 166 -23.48 53.57 36.09
N ARG A 167 -24.64 53.07 36.50
CA ARG A 167 -25.85 53.82 36.81
C ARG A 167 -26.72 53.01 37.76
N ARG A 168 -26.43 53.09 39.05
CA ARG A 168 -27.43 53.24 40.18
C ARG A 168 -26.69 53.75 41.38
#